data_772c78f8fb4ad21efbb88ec8cd1dba16
#
_entry.id   772c78f8fb4ad21efbb88ec8cd1dba16
#
_cell.length_a   1.000
_cell.length_b   1.000
_cell.length_c   1.000
_cell.angle_alpha   90.00
_cell.angle_beta   90.00
_cell.angle_gamma   90.00
#
_symmetry.space_group_name_H-M   'P 1'
#
loop_
_entity.id
_entity.type
_entity.pdbx_description
1 polymer ?
#
loop_
_entity_poly.entity_id
_entity_poly.type
_entity_poly.pdbx_seq_one_letter_code
_entity_poly.pdbx_strand_id
1 'polypeptide(L)'
;MTPPPPPRMDEDADEELDVSALVAFGASCRAFDGYHAKSDVAMATVPHWYAMCVKDERVQMGEAATAATRAATSGRLRAFLDGGFAHPSARAMAPERLTSAIDEIAACARGMRECAREATEAMRDFVEATSGRRPSAEETDWISRVPVHVMLTAFKWGTEEAYTVEQWLWMCASVLDGLEREVETREKIVAYLRGGETREDEVAGCVAVWSARPFIDDRLFALVSATPDDG
;
A
#
# COMPACT_ATOMS: atom_id res chain seq x y z
N MET A 1 -25.36 -68.71 -0.34
CA MET A 1 -25.05 -67.47 -1.05
C MET A 1 -24.61 -66.48 0.00
N THR A 2 -23.32 -66.16 0.07
CA THR A 2 -22.75 -65.19 0.99
C THR A 2 -22.95 -63.80 0.36
N PRO A 3 -23.48 -62.81 1.08
CA PRO A 3 -23.62 -61.45 0.52
C PRO A 3 -22.26 -60.90 0.14
N PRO A 4 -22.19 -60.07 -0.93
CA PRO A 4 -20.94 -59.42 -1.30
C PRO A 4 -20.46 -58.53 -0.15
N PRO A 5 -19.14 -58.40 0.08
CA PRO A 5 -18.61 -57.46 1.07
C PRO A 5 -19.04 -56.04 0.74
N PRO A 6 -19.30 -55.20 1.76
CA PRO A 6 -19.60 -53.79 1.53
C PRO A 6 -18.44 -53.17 0.74
N PRO A 7 -18.75 -52.18 -0.13
CA PRO A 7 -17.69 -51.43 -0.81
C PRO A 7 -16.76 -50.86 0.26
N ARG A 8 -15.46 -51.08 0.10
CA ARG A 8 -14.47 -50.36 0.89
C ARG A 8 -14.74 -48.89 0.62
N MET A 9 -15.12 -48.17 1.65
CA MET A 9 -14.94 -46.72 1.64
C MET A 9 -13.43 -46.57 1.49
N ASP A 10 -13.01 -46.16 0.29
CA ASP A 10 -11.66 -45.71 0.10
C ASP A 10 -11.47 -44.64 1.20
N GLU A 11 -10.49 -44.85 2.08
CA GLU A 11 -9.99 -43.86 2.98
C GLU A 11 -9.58 -42.72 2.04
N ASP A 12 -10.47 -41.71 1.95
CA ASP A 12 -10.17 -40.47 1.25
C ASP A 12 -8.82 -40.03 1.79
N ALA A 13 -7.81 -40.18 0.94
CA ALA A 13 -6.51 -39.66 1.22
C ALA A 13 -6.75 -38.19 1.65
N ASP A 14 -6.32 -37.83 2.85
CA ASP A 14 -6.28 -36.46 3.33
C ASP A 14 -5.49 -35.68 2.27
N GLU A 15 -6.19 -35.18 1.27
CA GLU A 15 -5.60 -34.35 0.21
C GLU A 15 -5.22 -33.04 0.90
N GLU A 16 -3.96 -32.96 1.28
CA GLU A 16 -3.41 -31.83 1.98
C GLU A 16 -3.65 -30.57 1.14
N LEU A 17 -4.38 -29.60 1.72
CA LEU A 17 -4.73 -28.35 1.04
C LEU A 17 -3.44 -27.63 0.63
N ASP A 18 -3.22 -27.45 -0.66
CA ASP A 18 -2.09 -26.63 -1.15
C ASP A 18 -2.33 -25.15 -0.84
N VAL A 19 -1.63 -24.65 0.18
CA VAL A 19 -1.70 -23.26 0.64
C VAL A 19 -0.65 -22.37 -0.02
N SER A 20 0.14 -22.86 -0.97
CA SER A 20 1.24 -22.12 -1.61
C SER A 20 0.78 -20.78 -2.22
N ALA A 21 -0.39 -20.78 -2.85
CA ALA A 21 -0.99 -19.56 -3.41
C ALA A 21 -1.39 -18.56 -2.33
N LEU A 22 -1.86 -19.01 -1.17
CA LEU A 22 -2.18 -18.13 -0.04
C LEU A 22 -0.90 -17.53 0.58
N VAL A 23 0.19 -18.29 0.62
CA VAL A 23 1.52 -17.78 1.01
C VAL A 23 2.00 -16.69 0.05
N ALA A 24 1.81 -16.90 -1.27
CA ALA A 24 2.16 -15.91 -2.29
C ALA A 24 1.31 -14.63 -2.14
N PHE A 25 0.01 -14.77 -1.87
CA PHE A 25 -0.87 -13.64 -1.55
C PHE A 25 -0.35 -12.83 -0.36
N GLY A 26 -0.06 -13.49 0.76
CA GLY A 26 0.50 -12.84 1.94
C GLY A 26 1.86 -12.15 1.68
N ALA A 27 2.70 -12.76 0.84
CA ALA A 27 3.98 -12.15 0.43
C ALA A 27 3.76 -10.85 -0.36
N SER A 28 2.80 -10.83 -1.29
CA SER A 28 2.43 -9.63 -2.05
C SER A 28 1.88 -8.53 -1.14
N CYS A 29 1.09 -8.87 -0.12
CA CYS A 29 0.63 -7.92 0.90
C CYS A 29 1.81 -7.31 1.69
N ARG A 30 2.76 -8.12 2.14
CA ARG A 30 3.96 -7.61 2.83
C ARG A 30 4.82 -6.72 1.95
N ALA A 31 4.98 -7.06 0.67
CA ALA A 31 5.71 -6.23 -0.28
C ALA A 31 4.99 -4.87 -0.50
N PHE A 32 3.66 -4.88 -0.59
CA PHE A 32 2.85 -3.66 -0.66
C PHE A 32 3.10 -2.75 0.55
N ASP A 33 3.11 -3.31 1.76
CA ASP A 33 3.38 -2.56 2.99
C ASP A 33 4.80 -1.97 3.00
N GLY A 34 5.78 -2.70 2.48
CA GLY A 34 7.15 -2.22 2.29
C GLY A 34 7.22 -0.99 1.36
N TYR A 35 6.50 -1.00 0.24
CA TYR A 35 6.39 0.16 -0.65
C TYR A 35 5.66 1.33 0.01
N HIS A 36 4.62 1.05 0.80
CA HIS A 36 3.93 2.07 1.57
C HIS A 36 4.88 2.76 2.54
N ALA A 37 5.55 2.01 3.42
CA ALA A 37 6.48 2.56 4.40
C ALA A 37 7.58 3.41 3.75
N LYS A 38 8.13 2.95 2.62
CA LYS A 38 9.12 3.71 1.85
C LYS A 38 8.54 5.02 1.31
N SER A 39 7.35 4.97 0.72
CA SER A 39 6.72 6.16 0.14
C SER A 39 6.24 7.17 1.18
N ASP A 40 5.88 6.72 2.38
CA ASP A 40 5.45 7.60 3.48
C ASP A 40 6.58 8.54 3.92
N VAL A 41 7.82 8.01 3.96
CA VAL A 41 9.01 8.83 4.23
C VAL A 41 9.19 9.93 3.17
N ALA A 42 9.04 9.60 1.89
CA ALA A 42 9.15 10.58 0.80
C ALA A 42 7.99 11.59 0.85
N MET A 43 6.75 11.11 1.07
CA MET A 43 5.55 11.95 1.16
C MET A 43 5.64 12.97 2.30
N ALA A 44 6.19 12.60 3.44
CA ALA A 44 6.39 13.50 4.57
C ALA A 44 7.29 14.72 4.24
N THR A 45 8.14 14.63 3.21
CA THR A 45 9.00 15.74 2.77
C THR A 45 8.32 16.69 1.79
N VAL A 46 7.26 16.27 1.11
CA VAL A 46 6.58 17.03 0.05
C VAL A 46 6.09 18.40 0.53
N PRO A 47 5.41 18.55 1.69
CA PRO A 47 4.94 19.85 2.15
C PRO A 47 6.06 20.85 2.35
N HIS A 48 7.20 20.37 2.89
CA HIS A 48 8.37 21.22 3.11
C HIS A 48 8.93 21.76 1.79
N TRP A 49 9.20 20.87 0.82
CA TRP A 49 9.75 21.29 -0.47
C TRP A 49 8.75 22.12 -1.28
N TYR A 50 7.46 21.76 -1.20
CA TYR A 50 6.40 22.53 -1.83
C TYR A 50 6.33 23.96 -1.29
N ALA A 51 6.30 24.15 0.03
CA ALA A 51 6.31 25.45 0.67
C ALA A 51 7.55 26.29 0.28
N MET A 52 8.70 25.63 0.10
CA MET A 52 9.94 26.27 -0.36
C MET A 52 9.86 26.73 -1.83
N CYS A 53 9.08 26.06 -2.68
CA CYS A 53 8.85 26.44 -4.08
C CYS A 53 7.86 27.60 -4.21
N VAL A 54 6.75 27.56 -3.43
CA VAL A 54 5.61 28.47 -3.60
C VAL A 54 5.78 29.77 -2.82
N LYS A 55 6.45 29.74 -1.66
CA LYS A 55 6.67 30.92 -0.83
C LYS A 55 7.71 31.86 -1.44
N ASP A 56 7.29 32.55 -2.50
CA ASP A 56 7.97 33.74 -2.98
C ASP A 56 7.61 34.96 -2.12
N GLU A 57 6.62 34.84 -1.25
CA GLU A 57 6.28 35.85 -0.27
C GLU A 57 7.41 35.97 0.74
N ARG A 58 8.13 37.08 0.62
CA ARG A 58 8.97 37.57 1.71
C ARG A 58 8.12 37.49 2.97
N VAL A 59 8.50 36.57 3.87
CA VAL A 59 7.91 36.56 5.21
C VAL A 59 7.94 38.01 5.68
N GLN A 60 6.79 38.63 5.95
CA GLN A 60 6.73 39.96 6.51
C GLN A 60 7.40 39.85 7.86
N MET A 61 8.70 40.15 7.86
CA MET A 61 9.48 40.12 9.08
C MET A 61 8.91 41.21 9.99
N GLY A 62 8.55 40.85 11.20
CA GLY A 62 8.18 41.82 12.21
C GLY A 62 9.28 42.88 12.36
N GLU A 63 8.93 44.05 12.86
CA GLU A 63 9.86 45.20 12.97
C GLU A 63 11.21 44.84 13.60
N ALA A 64 11.20 43.96 14.63
CA ALA A 64 12.42 43.50 15.29
C ALA A 64 13.34 42.68 14.36
N ALA A 65 12.75 41.77 13.55
CA ALA A 65 13.51 40.99 12.59
C ALA A 65 14.04 41.85 11.44
N THR A 66 13.26 42.84 10.99
CA THR A 66 13.69 43.85 10.00
C THR A 66 14.85 44.70 10.53
N ALA A 67 14.81 45.13 11.79
CA ALA A 67 15.90 45.87 12.44
C ALA A 67 17.17 45.00 12.57
N ALA A 68 17.02 43.71 12.94
CA ALA A 68 18.14 42.74 13.01
C ALA A 68 18.77 42.51 11.63
N THR A 69 17.98 42.43 10.56
CA THR A 69 18.48 42.30 9.17
C THR A 69 19.27 43.52 8.76
N ARG A 70 18.79 44.76 9.09
CA ARG A 70 19.49 45.99 8.79
C ARG A 70 20.81 46.11 9.55
N ALA A 71 20.85 45.59 10.77
CA ALA A 71 22.06 45.58 11.61
C ALA A 71 23.03 44.43 11.25
N ALA A 72 22.63 43.48 10.42
CA ALA A 72 23.46 42.33 10.08
C ALA A 72 24.66 42.76 9.25
N THR A 73 25.86 42.58 9.82
CA THR A 73 27.14 42.85 9.17
C THR A 73 27.60 41.74 8.26
N SER A 74 27.11 40.51 8.49
CA SER A 74 27.44 39.32 7.72
C SER A 74 26.52 39.15 6.50
N GLY A 75 27.09 39.09 5.29
CA GLY A 75 26.35 38.84 4.07
C GLY A 75 25.58 37.50 4.09
N ARG A 76 26.13 36.49 4.79
CA ARG A 76 25.44 35.19 4.99
C ARG A 76 24.19 35.31 5.87
N LEU A 77 24.29 36.06 6.97
CA LEU A 77 23.14 36.28 7.85
C LEU A 77 22.07 37.09 7.13
N ARG A 78 22.45 38.09 6.34
CA ARG A 78 21.53 38.90 5.54
C ARG A 78 20.81 38.03 4.51
N ALA A 79 21.53 37.21 3.73
CA ALA A 79 20.94 36.29 2.78
C ALA A 79 19.99 35.25 3.42
N PHE A 80 20.32 34.77 4.63
CA PHE A 80 19.46 33.86 5.41
C PHE A 80 18.16 34.57 5.86
N LEU A 81 18.26 35.80 6.34
CA LEU A 81 17.10 36.56 6.77
C LEU A 81 16.24 37.01 5.57
N ASP A 82 16.84 37.44 4.48
CA ASP A 82 16.18 37.84 3.23
C ASP A 82 15.47 36.62 2.57
N GLY A 83 16.02 35.44 2.75
CA GLY A 83 15.43 34.15 2.32
C GLY A 83 14.31 33.60 3.22
N GLY A 84 13.84 34.39 4.22
CA GLY A 84 12.79 33.94 5.14
C GLY A 84 13.24 32.77 6.03
N PHE A 85 14.50 32.85 6.54
CA PHE A 85 15.16 31.82 7.35
C PHE A 85 15.53 30.56 6.59
N ALA A 86 15.33 30.51 5.27
CA ALA A 86 15.79 29.42 4.44
C ALA A 86 17.14 29.73 3.80
N HIS A 87 18.08 28.78 3.83
CA HIS A 87 19.36 28.97 3.16
C HIS A 87 19.14 29.11 1.65
N PRO A 88 19.73 30.13 0.95
CA PRO A 88 19.51 30.34 -0.48
C PRO A 88 19.74 29.09 -1.35
N SER A 89 20.75 28.28 -1.00
CA SER A 89 21.01 27.03 -1.72
C SER A 89 19.91 25.97 -1.53
N ALA A 90 19.29 25.91 -0.35
CA ALA A 90 18.16 25.00 -0.11
C ALA A 90 16.95 25.39 -0.96
N ARG A 91 16.67 26.71 -1.07
CA ARG A 91 15.60 27.24 -1.90
C ARG A 91 15.85 27.01 -3.39
N ALA A 92 17.08 27.18 -3.85
CA ALA A 92 17.46 26.90 -5.24
C ALA A 92 17.31 25.42 -5.61
N MET A 93 17.47 24.50 -4.64
CA MET A 93 17.32 23.06 -4.83
C MET A 93 15.88 22.56 -4.62
N ALA A 94 14.97 23.38 -4.10
CA ALA A 94 13.63 22.94 -3.72
C ALA A 94 12.81 22.35 -4.89
N PRO A 95 12.80 22.92 -6.12
CA PRO A 95 12.07 22.34 -7.24
C PRO A 95 12.58 20.94 -7.61
N GLU A 96 13.90 20.77 -7.64
CA GLU A 96 14.53 19.47 -7.94
C GLU A 96 14.23 18.43 -6.83
N ARG A 97 14.30 18.85 -5.57
CA ARG A 97 13.96 18.00 -4.42
C ARG A 97 12.49 17.60 -4.40
N LEU A 98 11.58 18.54 -4.70
CA LEU A 98 10.17 18.27 -4.81
C LEU A 98 9.88 17.24 -5.92
N THR A 99 10.44 17.47 -7.10
CA THR A 99 10.30 16.55 -8.24
C THR A 99 10.84 15.16 -7.88
N SER A 100 12.02 15.08 -7.26
CA SER A 100 12.62 13.82 -6.84
C SER A 100 11.75 13.08 -5.82
N ALA A 101 11.16 13.77 -4.85
CA ALA A 101 10.24 13.17 -3.88
C ALA A 101 8.98 12.63 -4.55
N ILE A 102 8.37 13.41 -5.44
CA ILE A 102 7.18 12.97 -6.19
C ILE A 102 7.50 11.78 -7.09
N ASP A 103 8.67 11.73 -7.72
CA ASP A 103 9.08 10.60 -8.56
C ASP A 103 9.35 9.33 -7.74
N GLU A 104 9.90 9.45 -6.54
CA GLU A 104 10.04 8.33 -5.60
C GLU A 104 8.68 7.79 -5.16
N ILE A 105 7.75 8.66 -4.79
CA ILE A 105 6.38 8.31 -4.43
C ILE A 105 5.68 7.60 -5.60
N ALA A 106 5.84 8.11 -6.81
CA ALA A 106 5.28 7.52 -8.02
C ALA A 106 5.87 6.13 -8.32
N ALA A 107 7.17 5.94 -8.07
CA ALA A 107 7.80 4.63 -8.22
C ALA A 107 7.25 3.63 -7.20
N CYS A 108 7.05 4.05 -5.94
CA CYS A 108 6.42 3.21 -4.92
C CYS A 108 4.96 2.87 -5.27
N ALA A 109 4.17 3.84 -5.77
CA ALA A 109 2.79 3.58 -6.20
C ALA A 109 2.71 2.54 -7.32
N ARG A 110 3.65 2.55 -8.29
CA ARG A 110 3.76 1.49 -9.31
C ARG A 110 4.12 0.14 -8.71
N GLY A 111 5.03 0.10 -7.73
CA GLY A 111 5.36 -1.12 -6.99
C GLY A 111 4.14 -1.69 -6.25
N MET A 112 3.35 -0.84 -5.60
CA MET A 112 2.10 -1.24 -4.94
C MET A 112 1.08 -1.80 -5.93
N ARG A 113 0.94 -1.22 -7.12
CA ARG A 113 0.08 -1.75 -8.19
C ARG A 113 0.52 -3.14 -8.62
N GLU A 114 1.81 -3.35 -8.77
CA GLU A 114 2.33 -4.68 -9.09
C GLU A 114 2.04 -5.70 -7.99
N CYS A 115 2.21 -5.32 -6.72
CA CYS A 115 1.85 -6.19 -5.59
C CYS A 115 0.35 -6.54 -5.58
N ALA A 116 -0.54 -5.57 -5.86
CA ALA A 116 -1.97 -5.83 -5.96
C ALA A 116 -2.29 -6.80 -7.11
N ARG A 117 -1.62 -6.66 -8.27
CA ARG A 117 -1.73 -7.59 -9.39
C ARG A 117 -1.25 -8.99 -9.02
N GLU A 118 -0.09 -9.11 -8.37
CA GLU A 118 0.44 -10.41 -7.92
C GLU A 118 -0.48 -11.07 -6.89
N ALA A 119 -1.07 -10.30 -5.97
CA ALA A 119 -2.06 -10.80 -5.04
C ALA A 119 -3.30 -11.35 -5.77
N THR A 120 -3.78 -10.64 -6.80
CA THR A 120 -4.90 -11.11 -7.65
C THR A 120 -4.55 -12.43 -8.34
N GLU A 121 -3.35 -12.54 -8.91
CA GLU A 121 -2.91 -13.76 -9.58
C GLU A 121 -2.79 -14.93 -8.59
N ALA A 122 -2.24 -14.71 -7.40
CA ALA A 122 -2.16 -15.72 -6.36
C ALA A 122 -3.54 -16.28 -5.98
N MET A 123 -4.56 -15.41 -5.88
CA MET A 123 -5.93 -15.86 -5.62
C MET A 123 -6.52 -16.65 -6.78
N ARG A 124 -6.23 -16.30 -8.04
CA ARG A 124 -6.64 -17.08 -9.21
C ARG A 124 -5.97 -18.45 -9.26
N ASP A 125 -4.68 -18.51 -8.90
CA ASP A 125 -3.92 -19.76 -8.82
C ASP A 125 -4.54 -20.70 -7.77
N PHE A 126 -4.95 -20.17 -6.61
CA PHE A 126 -5.66 -20.95 -5.60
C PHE A 126 -6.97 -21.51 -6.11
N VAL A 127 -7.78 -20.71 -6.81
CA VAL A 127 -9.05 -21.16 -7.37
C VAL A 127 -8.81 -22.19 -8.49
N GLU A 128 -7.79 -22.01 -9.31
CA GLU A 128 -7.41 -22.98 -10.35
C GLU A 128 -7.00 -24.33 -9.73
N ALA A 129 -6.14 -24.29 -8.72
CA ALA A 129 -5.66 -25.49 -8.03
C ALA A 129 -6.81 -26.29 -7.39
N THR A 130 -7.81 -25.58 -6.82
CA THR A 130 -8.92 -26.21 -6.10
C THR A 130 -10.10 -26.60 -7.00
N SER A 131 -10.35 -25.88 -8.10
CA SER A 131 -11.50 -26.09 -8.99
C SER A 131 -11.13 -26.74 -10.34
N GLY A 132 -9.82 -26.88 -10.63
CA GLY A 132 -9.32 -27.35 -11.91
C GLY A 132 -9.51 -26.38 -13.08
N ARG A 133 -9.96 -25.14 -12.81
CA ARG A 133 -10.19 -24.13 -13.85
C ARG A 133 -9.81 -22.72 -13.39
N ARG A 134 -8.91 -22.08 -14.14
CA ARG A 134 -8.50 -20.69 -13.88
C ARG A 134 -9.65 -19.71 -14.15
N PRO A 135 -9.97 -18.80 -13.22
CA PRO A 135 -10.92 -17.71 -13.46
C PRO A 135 -10.42 -16.75 -14.55
N SER A 136 -11.32 -16.23 -15.38
CA SER A 136 -10.96 -15.19 -16.34
C SER A 136 -10.69 -13.85 -15.64
N ALA A 137 -10.02 -12.92 -16.36
CA ALA A 137 -9.71 -11.59 -15.81
C ALA A 137 -10.96 -10.75 -15.51
N GLU A 138 -12.05 -11.01 -16.22
CA GLU A 138 -13.32 -10.27 -16.10
C GLU A 138 -14.27 -10.89 -15.05
N GLU A 139 -13.91 -12.04 -14.53
CA GLU A 139 -14.74 -12.77 -13.60
C GLU A 139 -14.55 -12.24 -12.19
N THR A 140 -15.63 -11.74 -11.58
CA THR A 140 -15.64 -11.15 -10.24
C THR A 140 -16.08 -12.12 -9.16
N ASP A 141 -16.85 -13.17 -9.51
CA ASP A 141 -17.38 -14.17 -8.57
C ASP A 141 -16.63 -15.51 -8.67
N TRP A 142 -15.32 -15.45 -8.56
CA TRP A 142 -14.46 -16.63 -8.66
C TRP A 142 -14.47 -17.47 -7.37
N ILE A 143 -14.84 -16.90 -6.22
CA ILE A 143 -14.94 -17.63 -4.94
C ILE A 143 -16.00 -18.74 -5.04
N SER A 144 -17.13 -18.49 -5.71
CA SER A 144 -18.20 -19.50 -5.89
C SER A 144 -17.79 -20.74 -6.66
N ARG A 145 -16.61 -20.72 -7.28
CA ARG A 145 -16.06 -21.87 -8.03
C ARG A 145 -15.31 -22.87 -7.17
N VAL A 146 -14.88 -22.45 -5.99
CA VAL A 146 -14.19 -23.35 -5.07
C VAL A 146 -15.16 -24.43 -4.61
N PRO A 147 -14.79 -25.73 -4.70
CA PRO A 147 -15.68 -26.82 -4.31
C PRO A 147 -16.08 -26.72 -2.83
N VAL A 148 -17.34 -27.05 -2.51
CA VAL A 148 -17.91 -26.90 -1.16
C VAL A 148 -17.09 -27.67 -0.11
N HIS A 149 -16.60 -28.87 -0.43
CA HIS A 149 -15.77 -29.63 0.50
C HIS A 149 -14.46 -28.93 0.83
N VAL A 150 -13.82 -28.25 -0.15
CA VAL A 150 -12.63 -27.42 0.07
C VAL A 150 -12.98 -26.20 0.92
N MET A 151 -14.08 -25.51 0.63
CA MET A 151 -14.53 -24.35 1.40
C MET A 151 -14.73 -24.62 2.89
N LEU A 152 -15.16 -25.85 3.23
CA LEU A 152 -15.40 -26.28 4.61
C LEU A 152 -14.13 -26.76 5.33
N THR A 153 -13.02 -26.94 4.60
CA THR A 153 -11.74 -27.31 5.21
C THR A 153 -11.26 -26.22 6.14
N ALA A 154 -10.95 -26.58 7.38
CA ALA A 154 -10.43 -25.66 8.37
C ALA A 154 -8.90 -25.78 8.45
N PHE A 155 -8.22 -24.64 8.57
CA PHE A 155 -6.77 -24.58 8.75
C PHE A 155 -6.38 -23.43 9.67
N LYS A 156 -5.18 -23.49 10.22
CA LYS A 156 -4.59 -22.41 11.03
C LYS A 156 -3.63 -21.59 10.18
N TRP A 157 -3.62 -20.29 10.42
CA TRP A 157 -2.77 -19.36 9.67
C TRP A 157 -2.25 -18.25 10.59
N GLY A 158 -1.03 -18.40 11.06
CA GLY A 158 -0.37 -17.38 11.88
C GLY A 158 -1.12 -16.98 13.16
N THR A 159 -2.13 -17.76 13.55
CA THR A 159 -2.93 -17.57 14.77
C THR A 159 -3.34 -18.91 15.37
N GLU A 160 -3.73 -18.92 16.65
CA GLU A 160 -4.29 -20.10 17.31
C GLU A 160 -5.71 -20.44 16.79
N GLU A 161 -6.38 -19.48 16.16
CA GLU A 161 -7.72 -19.68 15.61
C GLU A 161 -7.66 -20.44 14.29
N ALA A 162 -8.58 -21.37 14.12
CA ALA A 162 -8.77 -22.07 12.84
C ALA A 162 -9.82 -21.32 12.02
N TYR A 163 -9.53 -21.11 10.75
CA TYR A 163 -10.44 -20.53 9.77
C TYR A 163 -10.83 -21.57 8.73
N THR A 164 -12.06 -21.48 8.22
CA THR A 164 -12.40 -22.23 7.02
C THR A 164 -11.82 -21.56 5.78
N VAL A 165 -11.58 -22.33 4.72
CA VAL A 165 -11.13 -21.79 3.43
C VAL A 165 -12.08 -20.70 2.94
N GLU A 166 -13.40 -20.87 3.11
CA GLU A 166 -14.40 -19.85 2.75
C GLU A 166 -14.16 -18.52 3.49
N GLN A 167 -14.00 -18.58 4.81
CA GLN A 167 -13.73 -17.38 5.61
C GLN A 167 -12.44 -16.69 5.16
N TRP A 168 -11.40 -17.48 4.89
CA TRP A 168 -10.12 -16.95 4.44
C TRP A 168 -10.22 -16.27 3.07
N LEU A 169 -10.91 -16.89 2.12
CA LEU A 169 -11.11 -16.32 0.79
C LEU A 169 -11.87 -14.99 0.83
N TRP A 170 -12.89 -14.88 1.70
CA TRP A 170 -13.60 -13.63 1.91
C TRP A 170 -12.70 -12.53 2.51
N MET A 171 -11.82 -12.88 3.44
CA MET A 171 -10.83 -11.95 3.99
C MET A 171 -9.84 -11.50 2.92
N CYS A 172 -9.29 -12.43 2.13
CA CYS A 172 -8.40 -12.10 1.01
C CYS A 172 -9.08 -11.21 -0.04
N ALA A 173 -10.33 -11.51 -0.41
CA ALA A 173 -11.08 -10.70 -1.36
C ALA A 173 -11.33 -9.28 -0.84
N SER A 174 -11.64 -9.12 0.45
CA SER A 174 -11.80 -7.81 1.08
C SER A 174 -10.50 -7.01 1.10
N VAL A 175 -9.38 -7.67 1.41
CA VAL A 175 -8.06 -7.03 1.37
C VAL A 175 -7.70 -6.63 -0.05
N LEU A 176 -7.98 -7.49 -1.04
CA LEU A 176 -7.68 -7.20 -2.45
C LEU A 176 -8.45 -5.96 -2.96
N ASP A 177 -9.76 -5.86 -2.68
CA ASP A 177 -10.56 -4.66 -3.00
C ASP A 177 -9.97 -3.41 -2.34
N GLY A 178 -9.51 -3.53 -1.09
CA GLY A 178 -8.81 -2.46 -0.38
C GLY A 178 -7.50 -2.05 -1.06
N LEU A 179 -6.66 -3.02 -1.47
CA LEU A 179 -5.40 -2.76 -2.18
C LEU A 179 -5.64 -2.02 -3.50
N GLU A 180 -6.62 -2.46 -4.30
CA GLU A 180 -6.94 -1.85 -5.59
C GLU A 180 -7.37 -0.38 -5.43
N ARG A 181 -8.29 -0.10 -4.50
CA ARG A 181 -8.75 1.26 -4.20
C ARG A 181 -7.65 2.14 -3.65
N GLU A 182 -6.79 1.57 -2.81
CA GLU A 182 -5.65 2.29 -2.25
C GLU A 182 -4.67 2.70 -3.36
N VAL A 183 -4.34 1.79 -4.28
CA VAL A 183 -3.48 2.07 -5.44
C VAL A 183 -4.07 3.16 -6.31
N GLU A 184 -5.36 3.06 -6.67
CA GLU A 184 -6.02 4.10 -7.47
C GLU A 184 -5.95 5.49 -6.81
N THR A 185 -6.16 5.54 -5.50
CA THR A 185 -6.11 6.79 -4.74
C THR A 185 -4.71 7.38 -4.77
N ARG A 186 -3.67 6.55 -4.60
CA ARG A 186 -2.28 6.98 -4.64
C ARG A 186 -1.87 7.48 -6.01
N GLU A 187 -2.30 6.83 -7.08
CA GLU A 187 -2.04 7.30 -8.44
C GLU A 187 -2.71 8.64 -8.73
N LYS A 188 -3.94 8.86 -8.23
CA LYS A 188 -4.62 10.15 -8.32
C LYS A 188 -3.86 11.24 -7.55
N ILE A 189 -3.37 10.95 -6.35
CA ILE A 189 -2.54 11.87 -5.57
C ILE A 189 -1.25 12.21 -6.32
N VAL A 190 -0.54 11.22 -6.87
CA VAL A 190 0.69 11.46 -7.65
C VAL A 190 0.41 12.33 -8.87
N ALA A 191 -0.66 12.04 -9.62
CA ALA A 191 -1.05 12.83 -10.79
C ALA A 191 -1.38 14.27 -10.41
N TYR A 192 -2.07 14.47 -9.29
CA TYR A 192 -2.42 15.76 -8.75
C TYR A 192 -1.19 16.57 -8.36
N LEU A 193 -0.26 15.98 -7.60
CA LEU A 193 0.99 16.63 -7.18
C LEU A 193 1.89 17.01 -8.38
N ARG A 194 1.82 16.26 -9.48
CA ARG A 194 2.55 16.56 -10.73
C ARG A 194 1.93 17.68 -11.55
N GLY A 195 0.64 17.94 -11.38
CA GLY A 195 -0.12 18.92 -12.16
C GLY A 195 0.32 20.37 -11.93
N GLY A 196 1.03 20.66 -10.84
CA GLY A 196 1.69 21.96 -10.58
C GLY A 196 0.75 23.09 -10.14
N GLU A 197 -0.56 22.90 -10.14
CA GLU A 197 -1.56 23.89 -9.70
C GLU A 197 -2.06 23.64 -8.26
N THR A 198 -1.31 22.89 -7.50
CA THR A 198 -1.68 22.43 -6.15
C THR A 198 -1.56 23.58 -5.15
N ARG A 199 -2.48 23.68 -4.20
CA ARG A 199 -2.41 24.64 -3.08
C ARG A 199 -1.78 23.98 -1.84
N GLU A 200 -1.23 24.79 -0.92
CA GLU A 200 -0.54 24.29 0.28
C GLU A 200 -1.47 23.43 1.18
N ASP A 201 -2.74 23.85 1.34
CA ASP A 201 -3.75 23.10 2.09
C ASP A 201 -4.12 21.75 1.42
N GLU A 202 -4.10 21.71 0.11
CA GLU A 202 -4.36 20.49 -0.68
C GLU A 202 -3.20 19.50 -0.61
N VAL A 203 -1.94 20.00 -0.59
CA VAL A 203 -0.77 19.15 -0.33
C VAL A 203 -0.88 18.47 1.04
N ALA A 204 -1.27 19.23 2.08
CA ALA A 204 -1.48 18.66 3.40
C ALA A 204 -2.59 17.58 3.40
N GLY A 205 -3.67 17.82 2.64
CA GLY A 205 -4.74 16.84 2.42
C GLY A 205 -4.24 15.56 1.74
N CYS A 206 -3.41 15.69 0.70
CA CYS A 206 -2.79 14.55 0.03
C CYS A 206 -1.93 13.72 0.99
N VAL A 207 -1.12 14.38 1.83
CA VAL A 207 -0.29 13.68 2.84
C VAL A 207 -1.16 12.94 3.85
N ALA A 208 -2.22 13.58 4.36
CA ALA A 208 -3.12 12.96 5.32
C ALA A 208 -3.82 11.72 4.77
N VAL A 209 -4.33 11.78 3.53
CA VAL A 209 -4.96 10.62 2.86
C VAL A 209 -3.93 9.53 2.60
N TRP A 210 -2.70 9.88 2.19
CA TRP A 210 -1.64 8.92 1.94
C TRP A 210 -1.29 8.10 3.18
N SER A 211 -1.08 8.79 4.32
CA SER A 211 -0.69 8.13 5.58
C SER A 211 -1.84 7.39 6.25
N ALA A 212 -3.09 7.83 6.02
CA ALA A 212 -4.26 7.22 6.65
C ALA A 212 -4.62 5.82 6.11
N ARG A 213 -4.22 5.47 4.88
CA ARG A 213 -4.58 4.19 4.20
C ARG A 213 -6.09 3.88 4.30
N PRO A 214 -6.96 4.77 3.80
CA PRO A 214 -8.40 4.75 4.15
C PRO A 214 -9.14 3.49 3.67
N PHE A 215 -8.58 2.70 2.76
CA PHE A 215 -9.20 1.50 2.20
C PHE A 215 -8.61 0.19 2.75
N ILE A 216 -7.59 0.25 3.61
CA ILE A 216 -6.97 -0.93 4.21
C ILE A 216 -7.53 -1.15 5.62
N ASP A 217 -8.16 -2.29 5.84
CA ASP A 217 -8.44 -2.78 7.19
C ASP A 217 -7.16 -3.43 7.75
N ASP A 218 -6.47 -2.72 8.64
CA ASP A 218 -5.17 -3.14 9.19
C ASP A 218 -5.26 -4.50 9.91
N ARG A 219 -6.41 -4.88 10.47
CA ARG A 219 -6.58 -6.17 11.16
C ARG A 219 -6.64 -7.32 10.17
N LEU A 220 -7.49 -7.18 9.13
CA LEU A 220 -7.57 -8.18 8.07
C LEU A 220 -6.25 -8.28 7.30
N PHE A 221 -5.65 -7.14 7.01
CA PHE A 221 -4.37 -7.08 6.31
C PHE A 221 -3.25 -7.77 7.10
N ALA A 222 -3.13 -7.50 8.40
CA ALA A 222 -2.15 -8.16 9.26
C ALA A 222 -2.36 -9.68 9.31
N LEU A 223 -3.61 -10.12 9.37
CA LEU A 223 -3.96 -11.54 9.41
C LEU A 223 -3.54 -12.26 8.12
N VAL A 224 -3.95 -11.75 6.94
CA VAL A 224 -3.68 -12.41 5.66
C VAL A 224 -2.21 -12.29 5.23
N SER A 225 -1.49 -11.29 5.73
CA SER A 225 -0.05 -11.10 5.48
C SER A 225 0.85 -11.89 6.43
N ALA A 226 0.30 -12.51 7.49
CA ALA A 226 1.06 -13.38 8.37
C ALA A 226 1.67 -14.55 7.57
N THR A 227 2.81 -15.05 8.02
CA THR A 227 3.34 -16.32 7.51
C THR A 227 2.66 -17.47 8.26
N PRO A 228 2.31 -18.56 7.59
CA PRO A 228 1.94 -19.77 8.32
C PRO A 228 3.10 -20.15 9.24
N ASP A 229 2.78 -20.53 10.48
CA ASP A 229 3.81 -21.09 11.37
C ASP A 229 4.35 -22.35 10.69
N ASP A 230 5.66 -22.36 10.44
CA ASP A 230 6.38 -23.57 10.06
C ASP A 230 6.33 -24.51 11.29
N GLY A 231 5.28 -25.36 11.33
CA GLY A 231 5.02 -26.32 12.41
C GLY A 231 5.98 -27.50 12.42
#